data_86653d0828ef61c690e47bb114de4ae6
#
_entry.id   86653d0828ef61c690e47bb114de4ae6
#
_cell.length_a   1.000
_cell.length_b   1.000
_cell.length_c   1.000
_cell.angle_alpha   90.00
_cell.angle_beta   90.00
_cell.angle_gamma   90.00
#
_symmetry.space_group_name_H-M   'P 1'
#
loop_
_entity.id
_entity.type
_entity.pdbx_description
1 polymer ?
#
loop_
_entity_poly.entity_id
_entity_poly.type
_entity_poly.pdbx_seq_one_letter_code
_entity_poly.pdbx_strand_id
1 'polypeptide(L)'
;MKLFDVYPLYNINIVKGKGCKVWDENGTEYLDLYGGHAVISIGHAHPHYVEMISNQVANLGFYSNSVINKLQQQVAERLGKISGYEDYSLFLINSGAEANENALKLASFHNGRTKVVSFSKAFHGRTSLAVEATNNPSIIAPINNNGHVVYLPLNDVEAMKQELSRGDICAVIIEGIQGVGGIKIPTTEDRKSTRLNSSHNA
;
A
#
# COMPACT_ATOMS: atom_id res chain seq x y z
N MET A 1 28.09 4.17 14.13
CA MET A 1 27.47 3.41 13.01
C MET A 1 27.02 4.40 11.95
N LYS A 2 27.00 3.99 10.70
CA LYS A 2 26.42 4.76 9.58
C LYS A 2 25.07 4.18 9.23
N LEU A 3 24.18 5.01 8.69
CA LEU A 3 22.93 4.51 8.10
C LEU A 3 23.26 3.66 6.86
N PHE A 4 22.48 2.62 6.63
CA PHE A 4 22.59 1.81 5.41
C PHE A 4 22.07 2.64 4.23
N ASP A 5 22.85 2.71 3.15
CA ASP A 5 22.53 3.49 1.96
C ASP A 5 21.51 2.71 1.11
N VAL A 6 20.22 3.05 1.26
CA VAL A 6 19.09 2.40 0.56
C VAL A 6 18.51 3.29 -0.54
N TYR A 7 18.60 4.61 -0.38
CA TYR A 7 17.97 5.58 -1.28
C TYR A 7 18.92 6.69 -1.66
N PRO A 8 18.83 7.21 -2.89
CA PRO A 8 19.46 8.47 -3.21
C PRO A 8 18.82 9.58 -2.36
N LEU A 9 19.64 10.33 -1.64
CA LEU A 9 19.18 11.42 -0.77
C LEU A 9 19.47 12.77 -1.44
N TYR A 10 18.51 13.69 -1.33
CA TYR A 10 18.76 15.09 -1.55
C TYR A 10 19.52 15.65 -0.35
N ASN A 11 20.51 16.50 -0.58
CA ASN A 11 21.28 17.15 0.49
C ASN A 11 20.49 18.33 1.10
N ILE A 12 19.34 18.03 1.68
CA ILE A 12 18.44 18.99 2.34
C ILE A 12 17.97 18.35 3.64
N ASN A 13 18.15 19.05 4.76
CA ASN A 13 17.67 18.62 6.07
C ASN A 13 16.42 19.41 6.47
N ILE A 14 15.24 18.82 6.29
CA ILE A 14 13.96 19.43 6.65
C ILE A 14 13.74 19.25 8.15
N VAL A 15 13.54 20.36 8.88
CA VAL A 15 13.43 20.39 10.34
C VAL A 15 12.09 20.92 10.86
N LYS A 16 11.26 21.53 9.99
CA LYS A 16 9.99 22.13 10.39
C LYS A 16 8.97 22.02 9.25
N GLY A 17 7.69 21.84 9.62
CA GLY A 17 6.58 21.87 8.67
C GLY A 17 5.35 22.55 9.27
N LYS A 18 4.55 23.22 8.42
CA LYS A 18 3.24 23.78 8.76
C LYS A 18 2.34 23.83 7.53
N GLY A 19 1.22 23.12 7.56
CA GLY A 19 0.34 23.03 6.39
C GLY A 19 1.07 22.40 5.20
N CYS A 20 1.13 23.10 4.09
CA CYS A 20 1.85 22.66 2.87
C CYS A 20 3.26 23.26 2.73
N LYS A 21 3.82 23.81 3.80
CA LYS A 21 5.15 24.40 3.80
C LYS A 21 6.10 23.65 4.71
N VAL A 22 7.37 23.53 4.30
CA VAL A 22 8.44 22.97 5.11
C VAL A 22 9.66 23.89 5.10
N TRP A 23 10.51 23.79 6.10
CA TRP A 23 11.74 24.58 6.22
C TRP A 23 12.93 23.67 6.50
N ASP A 24 14.03 23.97 5.87
CA ASP A 24 15.31 23.32 6.18
C ASP A 24 16.00 23.93 7.41
N GLU A 25 17.13 23.34 7.78
CA GLU A 25 17.92 23.81 8.93
C GLU A 25 18.51 25.20 8.75
N ASN A 26 18.59 25.73 7.52
CA ASN A 26 19.03 27.09 7.21
C ASN A 26 17.89 28.10 7.21
N GLY A 27 16.65 27.64 7.45
CA GLY A 27 15.45 28.46 7.44
C GLY A 27 14.87 28.72 6.04
N THR A 28 15.35 28.05 5.01
CA THR A 28 14.79 28.15 3.67
C THR A 28 13.40 27.51 3.62
N GLU A 29 12.42 28.25 3.13
CA GLU A 29 11.04 27.78 2.98
C GLU A 29 10.84 27.06 1.64
N TYR A 30 10.18 25.92 1.66
CA TYR A 30 9.78 25.16 0.48
C TYR A 30 8.27 24.91 0.49
N LEU A 31 7.66 24.94 -0.68
CA LEU A 31 6.30 24.43 -0.88
C LEU A 31 6.37 22.90 -1.03
N ASP A 32 5.77 22.20 -0.10
CA ASP A 32 5.73 20.75 -0.12
C ASP A 32 4.55 20.22 -0.93
N LEU A 33 4.81 19.86 -2.19
CA LEU A 33 3.87 19.17 -3.09
C LEU A 33 4.01 17.65 -3.03
N TYR A 34 4.91 17.13 -2.21
CA TYR A 34 5.22 15.72 -2.07
C TYR A 34 4.56 15.06 -0.87
N GLY A 35 4.42 15.81 0.24
CA GLY A 35 3.79 15.33 1.47
C GLY A 35 4.44 14.09 2.08
N GLY A 36 5.76 13.89 1.87
CA GLY A 36 6.46 12.69 2.36
C GLY A 36 5.85 11.38 1.81
N HIS A 37 5.87 11.18 0.50
CA HIS A 37 5.19 10.09 -0.21
C HIS A 37 3.66 10.12 -0.04
N ALA A 38 3.06 11.31 -0.03
CA ALA A 38 1.63 11.55 0.18
C ALA A 38 1.08 11.03 1.55
N VAL A 39 1.95 10.88 2.55
CA VAL A 39 1.57 10.37 3.87
C VAL A 39 0.88 11.44 4.72
N ILE A 40 1.38 12.68 4.67
CA ILE A 40 0.85 13.77 5.53
C ILE A 40 -0.26 14.56 4.82
N SER A 41 -1.33 13.88 4.43
CA SER A 41 -2.44 14.43 3.63
C SER A 41 -3.21 15.58 4.29
N ILE A 42 -3.19 15.69 5.63
CA ILE A 42 -3.81 16.78 6.38
C ILE A 42 -2.91 18.01 6.55
N GLY A 43 -1.69 17.97 6.02
CA GLY A 43 -0.67 18.99 6.18
C GLY A 43 0.16 18.82 7.45
N HIS A 44 1.37 19.40 7.42
CA HIS A 44 2.32 19.33 8.52
C HIS A 44 1.82 20.06 9.77
N ALA A 45 2.06 19.49 10.94
CA ALA A 45 1.76 20.05 12.25
C ALA A 45 0.30 20.54 12.39
N HIS A 46 -0.67 19.79 11.86
CA HIS A 46 -2.08 20.10 12.03
C HIS A 46 -2.44 20.11 13.52
N PRO A 47 -3.00 21.20 14.09
CA PRO A 47 -3.15 21.37 15.55
C PRO A 47 -3.91 20.22 16.21
N HIS A 48 -5.03 19.82 15.64
CA HIS A 48 -5.84 18.72 16.18
C HIS A 48 -5.10 17.38 16.18
N TYR A 49 -4.35 17.09 15.10
CA TYR A 49 -3.52 15.88 15.02
C TYR A 49 -2.43 15.87 16.10
N VAL A 50 -1.72 17.00 16.26
CA VAL A 50 -0.68 17.15 17.27
C VAL A 50 -1.26 16.97 18.69
N GLU A 51 -2.39 17.59 18.98
CA GLU A 51 -3.10 17.48 20.25
C GLU A 51 -3.48 16.01 20.55
N MET A 52 -4.15 15.34 19.60
CA MET A 52 -4.61 13.96 19.78
C MET A 52 -3.47 12.99 20.02
N ILE A 53 -2.39 13.09 19.24
CA ILE A 53 -1.23 12.22 19.39
C ILE A 53 -0.51 12.48 20.70
N SER A 54 -0.27 13.76 21.05
CA SER A 54 0.40 14.14 22.31
C SER A 54 -0.36 13.65 23.53
N ASN A 55 -1.68 13.83 23.55
CA ASN A 55 -2.53 13.36 24.63
C ASN A 55 -2.53 11.83 24.74
N GLN A 56 -2.61 11.12 23.61
CA GLN A 56 -2.60 9.67 23.61
C GLN A 56 -1.25 9.12 24.12
N VAL A 57 -0.13 9.65 23.64
CA VAL A 57 1.20 9.25 24.08
C VAL A 57 1.44 9.56 25.56
N ALA A 58 0.95 10.70 26.05
CA ALA A 58 1.04 11.07 27.46
C ALA A 58 0.24 10.11 28.38
N ASN A 59 -0.87 9.54 27.90
CA ASN A 59 -1.68 8.59 28.67
C ASN A 59 -1.23 7.15 28.49
N LEU A 60 -1.10 6.69 27.24
CA LEU A 60 -0.73 5.32 26.89
C LEU A 60 -0.23 5.26 25.45
N GLY A 61 1.09 5.23 25.27
CA GLY A 61 1.70 5.20 23.94
C GLY A 61 1.58 3.85 23.23
N PHE A 62 1.58 2.74 24.00
CA PHE A 62 1.48 1.38 23.46
C PHE A 62 0.92 0.41 24.49
N TYR A 63 0.13 -0.55 24.03
CA TYR A 63 -0.22 -1.76 24.75
C TYR A 63 -0.43 -2.94 23.80
N SER A 64 -0.45 -4.15 24.35
CA SER A 64 -0.58 -5.40 23.58
C SER A 64 -1.96 -5.53 22.91
N ASN A 65 -1.97 -6.11 21.71
CA ASN A 65 -3.19 -6.50 20.98
C ASN A 65 -3.94 -7.69 21.64
N SER A 66 -3.42 -8.23 22.76
CA SER A 66 -4.11 -9.28 23.53
C SER A 66 -5.26 -8.75 24.41
N VAL A 67 -5.48 -7.45 24.41
CA VAL A 67 -6.60 -6.79 25.12
C VAL A 67 -7.42 -5.94 24.15
N ILE A 68 -8.67 -5.65 24.56
CA ILE A 68 -9.57 -4.81 23.78
C ILE A 68 -9.00 -3.39 23.67
N ASN A 69 -8.89 -2.87 22.45
CA ASN A 69 -8.55 -1.50 22.14
C ASN A 69 -9.77 -0.78 21.52
N LYS A 70 -10.43 0.07 22.31
CA LYS A 70 -11.62 0.80 21.86
C LYS A 70 -11.33 1.77 20.70
N LEU A 71 -10.12 2.31 20.58
CA LEU A 71 -9.76 3.19 19.47
C LEU A 71 -9.73 2.41 18.14
N GLN A 72 -9.25 1.16 18.14
CA GLN A 72 -9.29 0.32 16.95
C GLN A 72 -10.73 0.01 16.53
N GLN A 73 -11.62 -0.28 17.48
CA GLN A 73 -13.05 -0.49 17.22
C GLN A 73 -13.70 0.75 16.61
N GLN A 74 -13.44 1.93 17.18
CA GLN A 74 -13.94 3.20 16.64
C GLN A 74 -13.42 3.50 15.22
N VAL A 75 -12.16 3.17 14.93
CA VAL A 75 -11.61 3.30 13.56
C VAL A 75 -12.33 2.38 12.59
N ALA A 76 -12.55 1.12 12.96
CA ALA A 76 -13.27 0.15 12.13
C ALA A 76 -14.70 0.64 11.81
N GLU A 77 -15.45 1.07 12.84
CA GLU A 77 -16.81 1.60 12.66
C GLU A 77 -16.85 2.85 11.76
N ARG A 78 -15.96 3.81 11.99
CA ARG A 78 -15.90 5.05 11.21
C ARG A 78 -15.49 4.79 9.76
N LEU A 79 -14.49 3.94 9.57
CA LEU A 79 -14.00 3.59 8.24
C LEU A 79 -15.08 2.83 7.44
N GLY A 80 -15.76 1.88 8.07
CA GLY A 80 -16.89 1.16 7.48
C GLY A 80 -17.97 2.13 6.98
N LYS A 81 -18.42 3.05 7.85
CA LYS A 81 -19.44 4.08 7.50
C LYS A 81 -19.00 4.98 6.35
N ILE A 82 -17.78 5.50 6.40
CA ILE A 82 -17.28 6.44 5.37
C ILE A 82 -17.08 5.75 4.02
N SER A 83 -16.62 4.50 4.02
CA SER A 83 -16.36 3.74 2.81
C SER A 83 -17.59 3.05 2.22
N GLY A 84 -18.68 2.89 3.01
CA GLY A 84 -19.85 2.09 2.65
C GLY A 84 -19.61 0.57 2.74
N TYR A 85 -18.58 0.14 3.47
CA TYR A 85 -18.21 -1.27 3.67
C TYR A 85 -18.38 -1.67 5.15
N GLU A 86 -19.52 -1.37 5.74
CA GLU A 86 -19.81 -1.64 7.16
C GLU A 86 -19.79 -3.13 7.50
N ASP A 87 -20.08 -4.00 6.52
CA ASP A 87 -20.07 -5.46 6.68
C ASP A 87 -18.67 -6.09 6.54
N TYR A 88 -17.65 -5.29 6.26
CA TYR A 88 -16.27 -5.78 6.14
C TYR A 88 -15.54 -5.75 7.47
N SER A 89 -14.56 -6.64 7.62
CA SER A 89 -13.65 -6.64 8.78
C SER A 89 -12.40 -5.83 8.48
N LEU A 90 -11.97 -5.01 9.44
CA LEU A 90 -10.73 -4.24 9.37
C LEU A 90 -9.58 -5.01 10.04
N PHE A 91 -8.49 -5.19 9.33
CA PHE A 91 -7.23 -5.67 9.86
C PHE A 91 -6.16 -4.56 9.79
N LEU A 92 -5.71 -4.09 10.94
CA LEU A 92 -4.70 -3.03 11.04
C LEU A 92 -3.30 -3.62 11.01
N ILE A 93 -2.43 -3.03 10.21
CA ILE A 93 -1.03 -3.43 10.00
C ILE A 93 -0.15 -2.18 9.92
N ASN A 94 1.18 -2.35 9.83
CA ASN A 94 2.11 -1.23 9.97
C ASN A 94 2.50 -0.56 8.65
N SER A 95 2.28 -1.22 7.51
CA SER A 95 2.69 -0.70 6.20
C SER A 95 1.82 -1.20 5.07
N GLY A 96 1.85 -0.49 3.92
CA GLY A 96 1.19 -0.94 2.70
C GLY A 96 1.73 -2.29 2.18
N ALA A 97 3.03 -2.55 2.35
CA ALA A 97 3.62 -3.84 2.01
C ALA A 97 3.01 -4.98 2.84
N GLU A 98 2.87 -4.80 4.15
CA GLU A 98 2.20 -5.79 5.03
C GLU A 98 0.72 -5.96 4.68
N ALA A 99 0.03 -4.88 4.27
CA ALA A 99 -1.35 -4.98 3.80
C ALA A 99 -1.46 -5.87 2.57
N ASN A 100 -0.60 -5.66 1.58
CA ASN A 100 -0.56 -6.46 0.36
C ASN A 100 -0.20 -7.92 0.67
N GLU A 101 0.81 -8.18 1.52
CA GLU A 101 1.16 -9.53 1.96
C GLU A 101 -0.03 -10.28 2.57
N ASN A 102 -0.74 -9.63 3.49
CA ASN A 102 -1.87 -10.26 4.15
C ASN A 102 -3.07 -10.43 3.24
N ALA A 103 -3.34 -9.48 2.33
CA ALA A 103 -4.41 -9.63 1.34
C ALA A 103 -4.14 -10.80 0.39
N LEU A 104 -2.94 -10.94 -0.13
CA LEU A 104 -2.54 -12.04 -1.02
C LEU A 104 -2.56 -13.39 -0.28
N LYS A 105 -2.10 -13.42 0.97
CA LYS A 105 -2.16 -14.59 1.83
C LYS A 105 -3.61 -15.03 2.09
N LEU A 106 -4.51 -14.10 2.40
CA LEU A 106 -5.92 -14.39 2.60
C LEU A 106 -6.59 -14.92 1.32
N ALA A 107 -6.27 -14.35 0.16
CA ALA A 107 -6.77 -14.84 -1.12
C ALA A 107 -6.32 -16.30 -1.37
N SER A 108 -5.05 -16.61 -1.09
CA SER A 108 -4.52 -17.96 -1.23
C SER A 108 -5.16 -18.94 -0.24
N PHE A 109 -5.42 -18.55 1.00
CA PHE A 109 -6.18 -19.39 1.94
C PHE A 109 -7.60 -19.67 1.47
N HIS A 110 -8.24 -18.67 0.86
CA HIS A 110 -9.63 -18.78 0.41
C HIS A 110 -9.80 -19.79 -0.73
N ASN A 111 -8.89 -19.83 -1.70
CA ASN A 111 -9.05 -20.63 -2.90
C ASN A 111 -7.98 -21.72 -3.12
N GLY A 112 -6.99 -21.83 -2.24
CA GLY A 112 -5.92 -22.83 -2.30
C GLY A 112 -4.90 -22.64 -3.44
N ARG A 113 -4.99 -21.53 -4.18
CA ARG A 113 -4.09 -21.25 -5.32
C ARG A 113 -2.87 -20.45 -4.87
N THR A 114 -1.82 -20.41 -5.69
CA THR A 114 -0.53 -19.83 -5.29
C THR A 114 -0.03 -18.73 -6.22
N LYS A 115 -0.60 -18.59 -7.42
CA LYS A 115 -0.14 -17.58 -8.37
C LYS A 115 -0.91 -16.27 -8.25
N VAL A 116 -0.20 -15.18 -8.45
CA VAL A 116 -0.72 -13.81 -8.42
C VAL A 116 -0.45 -13.15 -9.75
N VAL A 117 -1.43 -12.46 -10.31
CA VAL A 117 -1.21 -11.54 -11.43
C VAL A 117 -0.87 -10.17 -10.89
N SER A 118 0.21 -9.59 -11.38
CA SER A 118 0.61 -8.20 -11.20
C SER A 118 0.83 -7.56 -12.58
N PHE A 119 1.19 -6.27 -12.61
CA PHE A 119 1.34 -5.54 -13.87
C PHE A 119 2.75 -5.02 -14.07
N SER A 120 3.12 -4.85 -15.33
CA SER A 120 4.38 -4.21 -15.71
C SER A 120 4.48 -2.82 -15.06
N LYS A 121 5.64 -2.52 -14.47
CA LYS A 121 5.95 -1.30 -13.73
C LYS A 121 5.14 -1.09 -12.44
N ALA A 122 4.45 -2.12 -11.92
CA ALA A 122 3.78 -2.04 -10.64
C ALA A 122 4.75 -1.92 -9.47
N PHE A 123 4.28 -1.28 -8.39
CA PHE A 123 4.97 -1.23 -7.11
C PHE A 123 4.00 -1.57 -5.98
N HIS A 124 4.25 -2.68 -5.28
CA HIS A 124 3.38 -3.17 -4.20
C HIS A 124 4.07 -3.29 -2.85
N GLY A 125 5.37 -3.03 -2.79
CA GLY A 125 6.14 -3.08 -1.56
C GLY A 125 7.51 -3.73 -1.73
N ARG A 126 8.21 -3.93 -0.62
CA ARG A 126 9.58 -4.47 -0.59
C ARG A 126 9.74 -5.65 0.37
N THR A 127 8.66 -6.17 0.90
CA THR A 127 8.64 -7.41 1.67
C THR A 127 8.38 -8.59 0.73
N SER A 128 8.58 -9.80 1.18
CA SER A 128 8.50 -11.09 0.52
C SER A 128 7.68 -11.13 -0.81
N LEU A 129 6.37 -11.43 -0.75
CA LEU A 129 5.52 -11.53 -1.94
C LEU A 129 5.18 -10.14 -2.54
N ALA A 130 5.13 -9.11 -1.71
CA ALA A 130 4.91 -7.74 -2.19
C ALA A 130 6.08 -7.24 -3.07
N VAL A 131 7.33 -7.62 -2.77
CA VAL A 131 8.47 -7.29 -3.65
C VAL A 131 8.46 -8.14 -4.90
N GLU A 132 8.08 -9.43 -4.80
CA GLU A 132 7.90 -10.28 -5.97
C GLU A 132 6.77 -9.75 -6.88
N ALA A 133 5.71 -9.15 -6.33
CA ALA A 133 4.66 -8.49 -7.10
C ALA A 133 5.06 -7.10 -7.64
N THR A 134 6.18 -6.54 -7.20
CA THR A 134 6.75 -5.30 -7.72
C THR A 134 7.60 -5.58 -8.94
N ASN A 135 7.22 -5.05 -10.10
CA ASN A 135 7.94 -5.29 -11.36
C ASN A 135 9.24 -4.47 -11.45
N ASN A 136 10.18 -4.78 -10.56
CA ASN A 136 11.51 -4.18 -10.55
C ASN A 136 12.58 -5.21 -10.15
N PRO A 137 13.24 -5.87 -11.13
CA PRO A 137 14.24 -6.89 -10.86
C PRO A 137 15.41 -6.44 -9.98
N SER A 138 15.71 -5.14 -9.93
CA SER A 138 16.86 -4.62 -9.15
C SER A 138 16.66 -4.71 -7.64
N ILE A 139 15.42 -4.88 -7.15
CA ILE A 139 15.10 -4.96 -5.73
C ILE A 139 14.54 -6.33 -5.31
N ILE A 140 14.37 -7.25 -6.26
CA ILE A 140 13.92 -8.63 -5.98
C ILE A 140 15.15 -9.48 -5.66
N ALA A 141 15.35 -9.80 -4.40
CA ALA A 141 16.42 -10.72 -3.99
C ALA A 141 16.11 -12.15 -4.45
N PRO A 142 17.14 -13.03 -4.64
CA PRO A 142 16.91 -14.42 -5.04
C PRO A 142 15.90 -15.17 -4.15
N ILE A 143 15.90 -14.91 -2.86
CA ILE A 143 14.94 -15.49 -1.90
C ILE A 143 13.49 -15.06 -2.13
N ASN A 144 13.27 -13.96 -2.84
CA ASN A 144 11.95 -13.40 -3.14
C ASN A 144 11.50 -13.68 -4.59
N ASN A 145 12.31 -14.37 -5.37
CA ASN A 145 12.00 -14.72 -6.76
C ASN A 145 11.53 -16.18 -6.83
N ASN A 146 10.31 -16.44 -6.38
CA ASN A 146 9.76 -17.78 -6.20
C ASN A 146 8.85 -18.24 -7.37
N GLY A 147 8.62 -17.40 -8.37
CA GLY A 147 7.79 -17.70 -9.52
C GLY A 147 6.28 -17.71 -9.22
N HIS A 148 5.87 -17.07 -8.14
CA HIS A 148 4.44 -16.94 -7.80
C HIS A 148 3.75 -15.82 -8.57
N VAL A 149 4.49 -14.90 -9.17
CA VAL A 149 3.91 -13.71 -9.81
C VAL A 149 4.05 -13.75 -11.32
N VAL A 150 2.91 -13.54 -11.99
CA VAL A 150 2.84 -13.36 -13.45
C VAL A 150 2.61 -11.87 -13.73
N TYR A 151 3.48 -11.28 -14.55
CA TYR A 151 3.35 -9.86 -14.91
C TYR A 151 2.68 -9.71 -16.27
N LEU A 152 1.61 -8.94 -16.32
CA LEU A 152 0.89 -8.60 -17.55
C LEU A 152 1.08 -7.11 -17.92
N PRO A 153 0.99 -6.74 -19.19
CA PRO A 153 0.87 -5.35 -19.58
C PRO A 153 -0.39 -4.72 -18.97
N LEU A 154 -0.29 -3.47 -18.50
CA LEU A 154 -1.47 -2.73 -18.07
C LEU A 154 -2.38 -2.47 -19.27
N ASN A 155 -3.69 -2.63 -19.09
CA ASN A 155 -4.73 -2.47 -20.10
C ASN A 155 -4.76 -3.56 -21.20
N ASP A 156 -4.11 -4.68 -21.00
CA ASP A 156 -4.22 -5.85 -21.89
C ASP A 156 -5.27 -6.83 -21.34
N VAL A 157 -6.53 -6.56 -21.65
CA VAL A 157 -7.68 -7.36 -21.20
C VAL A 157 -7.64 -8.80 -21.74
N GLU A 158 -7.13 -9.00 -22.92
CA GLU A 158 -7.05 -10.35 -23.52
C GLU A 158 -5.97 -11.18 -22.85
N ALA A 159 -4.79 -10.62 -22.57
CA ALA A 159 -3.77 -11.31 -21.78
C ALA A 159 -4.30 -11.66 -20.38
N MET A 160 -5.06 -10.76 -19.73
CA MET A 160 -5.71 -11.01 -18.45
C MET A 160 -6.69 -12.19 -18.53
N LYS A 161 -7.59 -12.21 -19.50
CA LYS A 161 -8.55 -13.31 -19.69
C LYS A 161 -7.83 -14.64 -19.91
N GLN A 162 -6.81 -14.66 -20.76
CA GLN A 162 -6.02 -15.84 -21.04
C GLN A 162 -5.34 -16.39 -19.77
N GLU A 163 -4.72 -15.52 -18.96
CA GLU A 163 -4.04 -15.95 -17.74
C GLU A 163 -5.02 -16.47 -16.70
N LEU A 164 -6.13 -15.78 -16.49
CA LEU A 164 -7.17 -16.18 -15.54
C LEU A 164 -7.87 -17.49 -15.93
N SER A 165 -7.96 -17.80 -17.23
CA SER A 165 -8.57 -19.05 -17.72
C SER A 165 -7.79 -20.31 -17.34
N ARG A 166 -6.54 -20.20 -16.91
CA ARG A 166 -5.72 -21.33 -16.44
C ARG A 166 -6.21 -21.90 -15.09
N GLY A 167 -6.93 -21.12 -14.32
CA GLY A 167 -7.54 -21.58 -13.06
C GLY A 167 -6.58 -21.71 -11.89
N ASP A 168 -5.32 -21.26 -11.98
CA ASP A 168 -4.29 -21.36 -10.94
C ASP A 168 -3.96 -20.01 -10.26
N ILE A 169 -4.61 -18.94 -10.70
CA ILE A 169 -4.45 -17.60 -10.14
C ILE A 169 -5.27 -17.45 -8.86
N CYS A 170 -4.61 -17.08 -7.76
CA CYS A 170 -5.28 -16.81 -6.49
C CYS A 170 -5.79 -15.38 -6.37
N ALA A 171 -5.09 -14.42 -6.96
CA ALA A 171 -5.42 -13.01 -6.87
C ALA A 171 -4.86 -12.21 -8.04
N VAL A 172 -5.48 -11.08 -8.31
CA VAL A 172 -4.95 -10.00 -9.14
C VAL A 172 -4.69 -8.80 -8.25
N ILE A 173 -3.46 -8.26 -8.29
CA ILE A 173 -3.11 -7.04 -7.56
C ILE A 173 -2.85 -5.91 -8.55
N ILE A 174 -3.56 -4.78 -8.38
CA ILE A 174 -3.53 -3.64 -9.29
C ILE A 174 -3.54 -2.32 -8.51
N GLU A 175 -2.73 -1.37 -8.97
CA GLU A 175 -2.79 0.01 -8.49
C GLU A 175 -3.91 0.78 -9.20
N GLY A 176 -4.71 1.54 -8.46
CA GLY A 176 -5.69 2.44 -9.07
C GLY A 176 -5.04 3.51 -9.95
N ILE A 177 -3.83 3.92 -9.59
CA ILE A 177 -2.90 4.75 -10.37
C ILE A 177 -1.50 4.22 -10.06
N GLN A 178 -0.75 3.78 -11.06
CA GLN A 178 0.65 3.36 -10.87
C GLN A 178 1.52 4.59 -10.60
N GLY A 179 1.78 4.89 -9.33
CA GLY A 179 2.57 6.05 -8.93
C GLY A 179 4.02 5.95 -9.37
N VAL A 180 4.72 4.94 -8.89
CA VAL A 180 6.14 4.67 -9.21
C VAL A 180 6.34 4.33 -10.69
N GLY A 181 5.37 3.70 -11.32
CA GLY A 181 5.38 3.33 -12.73
C GLY A 181 5.23 4.49 -13.72
N GLY A 182 5.14 5.74 -13.25
CA GLY A 182 5.05 6.94 -14.10
C GLY A 182 3.62 7.44 -14.31
N ILE A 183 2.81 7.41 -13.27
CA ILE A 183 1.43 7.95 -13.22
C ILE A 183 0.54 7.33 -14.32
N LYS A 184 0.56 6.01 -14.41
CA LYS A 184 -0.29 5.28 -15.37
C LYS A 184 -1.61 4.90 -14.72
N ILE A 185 -2.70 5.14 -15.46
CA ILE A 185 -4.06 4.88 -15.02
C ILE A 185 -4.63 3.69 -15.79
N PRO A 186 -5.09 2.63 -15.12
CA PRO A 186 -5.84 1.55 -15.77
C PRO A 186 -7.12 2.08 -16.41
N THR A 187 -7.46 1.57 -17.59
CA THR A 187 -8.75 1.88 -18.23
C THR A 187 -9.92 1.35 -17.40
N THR A 188 -11.11 1.89 -17.66
CA THR A 188 -12.32 1.39 -16.99
C THR A 188 -12.60 -0.08 -17.35
N GLU A 189 -12.25 -0.49 -18.55
CA GLU A 189 -12.42 -1.85 -19.05
C GLU A 189 -11.48 -2.83 -18.33
N ASP A 190 -10.21 -2.47 -18.19
CA ASP A 190 -9.22 -3.25 -17.44
C ASP A 190 -9.64 -3.43 -15.97
N ARG A 191 -10.06 -2.35 -15.31
CA ARG A 191 -10.59 -2.41 -13.93
C ARG A 191 -11.85 -3.26 -13.79
N LYS A 192 -12.73 -3.29 -14.79
CA LYS A 192 -13.92 -4.14 -14.79
C LYS A 192 -13.56 -5.60 -15.00
N SER A 193 -12.67 -5.92 -15.93
CA SER A 193 -12.25 -7.30 -16.22
C SER A 193 -11.60 -7.97 -15.00
N THR A 194 -10.83 -7.24 -14.21
CA THR A 194 -10.24 -7.75 -12.97
C THR A 194 -11.27 -8.07 -11.88
N ARG A 195 -12.42 -7.35 -11.85
CA ARG A 195 -13.50 -7.58 -10.88
C ARG A 195 -14.47 -8.67 -11.32
N LEU A 196 -14.86 -8.72 -12.59
CA LEU A 196 -15.86 -9.66 -13.10
C LEU A 196 -15.39 -11.12 -13.06
N ASN A 197 -14.10 -11.38 -13.23
CA ASN A 197 -13.56 -12.73 -13.17
C ASN A 197 -13.38 -13.26 -11.73
N SER A 198 -13.43 -12.41 -10.71
CA SER A 198 -13.42 -12.85 -9.31
C SER A 198 -14.77 -13.37 -8.82
N SER A 199 -15.88 -13.01 -9.47
CA SER A 199 -17.25 -13.41 -9.08
C SER A 199 -17.79 -14.66 -9.78
N HIS A 200 -17.10 -15.18 -10.82
CA HIS A 200 -17.56 -16.35 -11.57
C HIS A 200 -16.92 -17.68 -11.14
N ASN A 201 -16.00 -17.68 -10.17
CA ASN A 201 -15.32 -18.87 -9.65
C ASN A 201 -15.43 -19.02 -8.12
N ALA A 202 -16.46 -18.46 -7.51
CA ALA A 202 -16.78 -18.69 -6.09
C ALA A 202 -17.80 -19.83 -5.93
#